data_ba68f30fd9ff4e6477f5cfbf6c45a012
#
_entry.id   ba68f30fd9ff4e6477f5cfbf6c45a012
#
_cell.length_a   1.000
_cell.length_b   1.000
_cell.length_c   1.000
_cell.angle_alpha   90.00
_cell.angle_beta   90.00
_cell.angle_gamma   90.00
#
_symmetry.space_group_name_H-M   'P 1'
#
loop_
_entity.id
_entity.type
_entity.pdbx_description
1 polymer ?
#
loop_
_entity_poly.entity_id
_entity_poly.type
_entity_poly.pdbx_seq_one_letter_code
_entity_poly.pdbx_strand_id
1 'polypeptide(L)'
;MIRDILVMGLDTMKSYKIRTFLTLIGVIIGVASVIMVTTAGNSVSSFIAEQWNLFNPTGMVIGTGTGGATPQLSIRSVVFTTNDVENIQHLPSIKIVAPLGIVPLNKILKRDGFLKWESRPGEAMYASTPALLEILNLELSEGKMFEEGKNEVVISKNVAEVFGKDKPLKIGDTIYLRRVDGKTLEAKVVGILKESSTLSMFNTLSTPGIICPTKPYYSSYFGSNVGTLLKRVVAYTVLLAEATDTKHVEDAQNQILKYLDGTGSDASQYKDQNSDFVVITQQYILVRIDQVMSVIRTYITAIALISLLIGAIGIANIMFATVTERTREIGTMMAIGAKRRDILQLFLYQSMIIGFIGGLTGCILGASGSWFVVDLLNKNIQNLGGAFSAGSIKLTYAPEWFLIASIVGILIGIVAGVLPARKAAKMDPVVALRYE
;
A
#
# COMPACT_ATOMS: atom_id res chain seq x y z
N MET A 1 9.62 14.05 -47.23
CA MET A 1 8.21 13.79 -46.93
C MET A 1 7.89 13.75 -45.43
N ILE A 2 8.39 12.78 -44.63
CA ILE A 2 8.10 12.74 -43.18
C ILE A 2 8.66 13.98 -42.44
N ARG A 3 9.85 14.43 -42.77
CA ARG A 3 10.48 15.62 -42.23
C ARG A 3 9.68 16.89 -42.52
N ASP A 4 9.14 17.02 -43.70
CA ASP A 4 8.38 18.18 -44.12
C ASP A 4 7.02 18.22 -43.42
N ILE A 5 6.39 17.05 -43.21
CA ILE A 5 5.15 16.89 -42.45
C ILE A 5 5.38 17.24 -40.96
N LEU A 6 6.51 16.83 -40.40
CA LEU A 6 6.91 17.19 -39.00
C LEU A 6 7.08 18.72 -38.88
N VAL A 7 7.81 19.36 -39.81
CA VAL A 7 8.00 20.81 -39.83
C VAL A 7 6.68 21.53 -39.95
N MET A 8 5.82 21.12 -40.87
CA MET A 8 4.46 21.70 -41.04
C MET A 8 3.60 21.53 -39.75
N GLY A 9 3.66 20.38 -39.07
CA GLY A 9 2.96 20.17 -37.83
C GLY A 9 3.43 21.13 -36.73
N LEU A 10 4.75 21.30 -36.57
CA LEU A 10 5.33 22.20 -35.60
C LEU A 10 5.07 23.70 -35.93
N ASP A 11 5.09 24.08 -37.17
CA ASP A 11 4.78 25.46 -37.59
C ASP A 11 3.34 25.83 -37.34
N THR A 12 2.40 24.93 -37.55
CA THR A 12 0.98 25.12 -37.18
C THR A 12 0.85 25.34 -35.64
N MET A 13 1.59 24.60 -34.85
CA MET A 13 1.58 24.79 -33.40
C MET A 13 2.18 26.13 -32.96
N LYS A 14 3.19 26.63 -33.65
CA LYS A 14 3.81 27.95 -33.39
C LYS A 14 2.94 29.12 -33.77
N SER A 15 2.13 29.00 -34.82
CA SER A 15 1.25 30.06 -35.30
C SER A 15 0.09 30.36 -34.34
N TYR A 16 -0.43 29.33 -33.64
CA TYR A 16 -1.58 29.45 -32.73
C TYR A 16 -1.27 28.92 -31.31
N LYS A 17 -0.23 29.43 -30.69
CA LYS A 17 0.33 28.94 -29.40
C LYS A 17 -0.73 28.76 -28.32
N ILE A 18 -1.59 29.74 -28.07
CA ILE A 18 -2.59 29.68 -27.00
C ILE A 18 -3.65 28.62 -27.27
N ARG A 19 -4.15 28.54 -28.53
CA ARG A 19 -5.17 27.56 -28.90
C ARG A 19 -4.60 26.12 -28.82
N THR A 20 -3.42 25.91 -29.36
CA THR A 20 -2.72 24.62 -29.33
C THR A 20 -2.43 24.20 -27.89
N PHE A 21 -1.97 25.12 -27.06
CA PHE A 21 -1.72 24.82 -25.64
C PHE A 21 -3.01 24.42 -24.91
N LEU A 22 -4.09 25.20 -25.04
CA LEU A 22 -5.38 24.89 -24.40
C LEU A 22 -5.96 23.54 -24.82
N THR A 23 -5.77 23.16 -26.08
CA THR A 23 -6.28 21.87 -26.58
C THR A 23 -5.42 20.70 -26.16
N LEU A 24 -4.09 20.88 -26.14
CA LEU A 24 -3.17 19.86 -25.66
C LEU A 24 -3.32 19.58 -24.17
N ILE A 25 -3.73 20.57 -23.37
CA ILE A 25 -3.96 20.41 -21.93
C ILE A 25 -4.89 19.22 -21.65
N GLY A 26 -5.97 19.05 -22.38
CA GLY A 26 -6.90 17.93 -22.19
C GLY A 26 -6.23 16.56 -22.38
N VAL A 27 -5.43 16.41 -23.43
CA VAL A 27 -4.67 15.17 -23.69
C VAL A 27 -3.56 14.97 -22.63
N ILE A 28 -2.83 16.05 -22.32
CA ILE A 28 -1.73 16.02 -21.34
C ILE A 28 -2.25 15.63 -19.96
N ILE A 29 -3.33 16.26 -19.47
CA ILE A 29 -3.90 15.95 -18.15
C ILE A 29 -4.43 14.53 -18.12
N GLY A 30 -5.14 14.09 -19.17
CA GLY A 30 -5.67 12.73 -19.25
C GLY A 30 -4.57 11.68 -19.14
N VAL A 31 -3.52 11.80 -19.94
CA VAL A 31 -2.37 10.88 -19.94
C VAL A 31 -1.59 10.97 -18.63
N ALA A 32 -1.30 12.19 -18.15
CA ALA A 32 -0.54 12.40 -16.93
C ALA A 32 -1.24 11.80 -15.70
N SER A 33 -2.56 11.96 -15.59
CA SER A 33 -3.35 11.42 -14.49
C SER A 33 -3.28 9.90 -14.42
N VAL A 34 -3.39 9.20 -15.55
CA VAL A 34 -3.29 7.73 -15.62
C VAL A 34 -1.90 7.27 -15.17
N ILE A 35 -0.84 7.88 -15.69
CA ILE A 35 0.54 7.51 -15.32
C ILE A 35 0.81 7.79 -13.85
N MET A 36 0.39 8.94 -13.34
CA MET A 36 0.61 9.33 -11.95
C MET A 36 -0.02 8.32 -10.99
N VAL A 37 -1.27 7.92 -11.22
CA VAL A 37 -2.00 7.01 -10.33
C VAL A 37 -1.50 5.57 -10.43
N THR A 38 -1.23 5.10 -11.65
CA THR A 38 -0.67 3.74 -11.81
C THR A 38 0.71 3.62 -11.18
N THR A 39 1.57 4.61 -11.36
CA THR A 39 2.91 4.65 -10.76
C THR A 39 2.84 4.75 -9.24
N ALA A 40 2.02 5.64 -8.69
CA ALA A 40 1.84 5.78 -7.25
C ALA A 40 1.27 4.50 -6.63
N GLY A 41 0.25 3.89 -7.25
CA GLY A 41 -0.33 2.63 -6.80
C GLY A 41 0.67 1.47 -6.77
N ASN A 42 1.45 1.32 -7.83
CA ASN A 42 2.49 0.29 -7.89
C ASN A 42 3.58 0.54 -6.84
N SER A 43 3.97 1.79 -6.60
CA SER A 43 4.96 2.16 -5.60
C SER A 43 4.49 1.83 -4.17
N VAL A 44 3.22 2.10 -3.86
CA VAL A 44 2.61 1.75 -2.57
C VAL A 44 2.51 0.24 -2.40
N SER A 45 2.05 -0.49 -3.42
CA SER A 45 1.96 -1.96 -3.38
C SER A 45 3.33 -2.60 -3.19
N SER A 46 4.35 -2.14 -3.91
CA SER A 46 5.73 -2.63 -3.76
C SER A 46 6.31 -2.33 -2.38
N PHE A 47 6.05 -1.13 -1.83
CA PHE A 47 6.47 -0.76 -0.49
C PHE A 47 5.87 -1.68 0.57
N ILE A 48 4.57 -1.96 0.49
CA ILE A 48 3.91 -2.85 1.45
C ILE A 48 4.42 -4.28 1.31
N ALA A 49 4.64 -4.77 0.09
CA ALA A 49 5.25 -6.08 -0.13
C ALA A 49 6.67 -6.17 0.46
N GLU A 50 7.49 -5.12 0.28
CA GLU A 50 8.84 -5.05 0.85
C GLU A 50 8.81 -5.05 2.39
N GLN A 51 7.89 -4.29 2.98
CA GLN A 51 7.71 -4.27 4.44
C GLN A 51 7.28 -5.64 4.98
N TRP A 52 6.37 -6.32 4.28
CA TRP A 52 5.93 -7.65 4.70
C TRP A 52 7.02 -8.71 4.59
N ASN A 53 7.86 -8.64 3.57
CA ASN A 53 9.00 -9.55 3.42
C ASN A 53 10.02 -9.41 4.58
N LEU A 54 10.13 -8.21 5.18
CA LEU A 54 10.92 -8.00 6.39
C LEU A 54 10.30 -8.68 7.61
N PHE A 55 8.98 -8.84 7.62
CA PHE A 55 8.24 -9.48 8.71
C PHE A 55 8.37 -11.01 8.68
N ASN A 56 8.01 -11.66 7.65
CA ASN A 56 8.11 -13.09 7.29
C ASN A 56 7.04 -13.39 6.23
N PRO A 57 7.39 -13.78 5.01
CA PRO A 57 6.41 -14.02 3.95
C PRO A 57 5.43 -15.16 4.25
N THR A 58 5.78 -16.07 5.16
CA THR A 58 4.94 -17.19 5.61
C THR A 58 4.15 -16.88 6.87
N GLY A 59 4.37 -15.68 7.44
CA GLY A 59 3.70 -15.23 8.66
C GLY A 59 2.23 -14.89 8.46
N MET A 60 1.42 -15.23 9.45
CA MET A 60 -0.03 -14.98 9.48
C MET A 60 -0.44 -14.41 10.82
N VAL A 61 -1.40 -13.51 10.83
CA VAL A 61 -2.04 -12.97 12.03
C VAL A 61 -3.48 -13.45 12.08
N ILE A 62 -3.83 -14.13 13.15
CA ILE A 62 -5.15 -14.75 13.37
C ILE A 62 -5.86 -13.97 14.47
N GLY A 63 -7.04 -13.48 14.20
CA GLY A 63 -7.83 -12.73 15.18
C GLY A 63 -9.31 -12.77 14.86
N THR A 64 -10.09 -12.02 15.63
CA THR A 64 -11.49 -11.75 15.34
C THR A 64 -11.62 -10.34 14.77
N GLY A 65 -12.58 -10.14 13.90
CA GLY A 65 -12.82 -8.85 13.29
C GLY A 65 -14.24 -8.72 12.76
N THR A 66 -14.63 -7.53 12.37
CA THR A 66 -15.87 -7.35 11.61
C THR A 66 -15.65 -7.83 10.19
N GLY A 67 -16.40 -8.85 9.78
CA GLY A 67 -16.42 -9.31 8.39
C GLY A 67 -16.80 -8.17 7.45
N GLY A 68 -16.01 -7.94 6.40
CA GLY A 68 -16.25 -6.87 5.45
C GLY A 68 -15.02 -6.55 4.60
N ALA A 69 -15.13 -5.48 3.80
CA ALA A 69 -14.07 -5.07 2.87
C ALA A 69 -12.74 -4.66 3.54
N THR A 70 -12.78 -4.29 4.80
CA THR A 70 -11.61 -3.97 5.63
C THR A 70 -11.77 -4.66 6.99
N PRO A 71 -11.29 -5.92 7.14
CA PRO A 71 -11.33 -6.56 8.44
C PRO A 71 -10.42 -5.81 9.39
N GLN A 72 -11.04 -5.25 10.41
CA GLN A 72 -10.32 -4.68 11.54
C GLN A 72 -10.19 -5.77 12.59
N LEU A 73 -8.94 -6.12 12.92
CA LEU A 73 -8.68 -6.98 14.06
C LEU A 73 -9.21 -6.34 15.33
N SER A 74 -10.14 -7.00 15.98
CA SER A 74 -10.64 -6.58 17.29
C SER A 74 -9.70 -7.11 18.37
N ILE A 75 -8.86 -6.23 18.91
CA ILE A 75 -8.01 -6.58 20.06
C ILE A 75 -8.81 -6.68 21.37
N ARG A 76 -10.07 -6.29 21.35
CA ARG A 76 -10.91 -6.24 22.56
C ARG A 76 -11.52 -7.58 22.94
N SER A 77 -11.61 -8.52 22.00
CA SER A 77 -12.17 -9.85 22.23
C SER A 77 -11.05 -10.83 22.55
N VAL A 78 -11.03 -11.36 23.77
CA VAL A 78 -10.12 -12.43 24.18
C VAL A 78 -10.85 -13.74 23.92
N VAL A 79 -10.48 -14.47 22.90
CA VAL A 79 -11.24 -15.62 22.39
C VAL A 79 -10.44 -16.90 22.24
N PHE A 80 -9.13 -16.81 21.93
CA PHE A 80 -8.31 -17.99 21.68
C PHE A 80 -7.80 -18.60 22.98
N THR A 81 -7.94 -19.91 23.11
CA THR A 81 -7.48 -20.65 24.29
C THR A 81 -6.14 -21.34 24.01
N THR A 82 -5.52 -21.88 25.06
CA THR A 82 -4.33 -22.72 24.92
C THR A 82 -4.62 -23.96 24.05
N ASN A 83 -5.83 -24.52 24.16
CA ASN A 83 -6.29 -25.65 23.35
C ASN A 83 -6.35 -25.29 21.86
N ASP A 84 -6.82 -24.08 21.52
CA ASP A 84 -6.83 -23.60 20.13
C ASP A 84 -5.41 -23.46 19.59
N VAL A 85 -4.46 -22.96 20.40
CA VAL A 85 -3.04 -22.85 20.03
C VAL A 85 -2.46 -24.22 19.70
N GLU A 86 -2.68 -25.22 20.57
CA GLU A 86 -2.19 -26.59 20.37
C GLU A 86 -2.78 -27.25 19.14
N ASN A 87 -4.10 -27.12 18.93
CA ASN A 87 -4.76 -27.71 17.77
C ASN A 87 -4.33 -27.06 16.46
N ILE A 88 -4.18 -25.73 16.42
CA ILE A 88 -3.69 -25.02 15.23
C ILE A 88 -2.23 -25.42 14.94
N GLN A 89 -1.39 -25.58 15.98
CA GLN A 89 -0.01 -26.03 15.84
C GLN A 89 0.11 -27.41 15.16
N HIS A 90 -0.88 -28.27 15.31
CA HIS A 90 -0.89 -29.62 14.72
C HIS A 90 -1.49 -29.67 13.29
N LEU A 91 -1.91 -28.55 12.71
CA LEU A 91 -2.39 -28.51 11.34
C LEU A 91 -1.24 -28.75 10.34
N PRO A 92 -1.46 -29.53 9.27
CA PRO A 92 -0.39 -29.98 8.36
C PRO A 92 0.42 -28.87 7.71
N SER A 93 -0.21 -27.72 7.41
CA SER A 93 0.44 -26.59 6.73
C SER A 93 1.04 -25.55 7.69
N ILE A 94 1.00 -25.82 9.00
CA ILE A 94 1.50 -24.91 10.03
C ILE A 94 2.84 -25.41 10.55
N LYS A 95 3.82 -24.52 10.58
CA LYS A 95 5.15 -24.76 11.14
C LYS A 95 5.20 -24.44 12.62
N ILE A 96 4.72 -23.26 13.02
CA ILE A 96 4.79 -22.79 14.39
C ILE A 96 3.65 -21.79 14.68
N VAL A 97 3.19 -21.75 15.93
CA VAL A 97 2.17 -20.84 16.43
C VAL A 97 2.66 -20.14 17.69
N ALA A 98 2.46 -18.85 17.77
CA ALA A 98 2.73 -18.05 18.96
C ALA A 98 1.46 -17.31 19.40
N PRO A 99 0.96 -17.58 20.60
CA PRO A 99 -0.14 -16.82 21.17
C PRO A 99 0.35 -15.41 21.52
N LEU A 100 -0.51 -14.40 21.36
CA LEU A 100 -0.21 -13.03 21.73
C LEU A 100 -1.26 -12.51 22.70
N GLY A 101 -0.85 -12.32 23.93
CA GLY A 101 -1.65 -11.70 24.97
C GLY A 101 -1.14 -10.29 25.26
N ILE A 102 -2.04 -9.31 25.32
CA ILE A 102 -1.67 -7.94 25.68
C ILE A 102 -1.82 -7.78 27.18
N VAL A 103 -0.72 -7.41 27.86
CA VAL A 103 -0.73 -7.08 29.27
C VAL A 103 -0.73 -5.56 29.42
N PRO A 104 -1.83 -4.98 29.90
CA PRO A 104 -1.89 -3.53 30.09
C PRO A 104 -0.96 -3.12 31.23
N LEU A 105 0.07 -2.33 30.91
CA LEU A 105 1.00 -1.75 31.88
C LEU A 105 0.66 -0.29 32.15
N ASN A 106 0.79 0.11 33.41
CA ASN A 106 0.69 1.50 33.82
C ASN A 106 2.06 2.15 33.97
N LYS A 107 3.03 1.41 34.56
CA LYS A 107 4.39 1.95 34.85
C LYS A 107 5.45 0.85 34.89
N ILE A 108 6.66 1.22 34.53
CA ILE A 108 7.88 0.43 34.78
C ILE A 108 8.67 1.14 35.87
N LEU A 109 9.07 0.40 36.88
CA LEU A 109 9.84 0.90 38.04
C LEU A 109 11.17 0.13 38.13
N LYS A 110 12.27 0.81 38.47
CA LYS A 110 13.53 0.18 38.80
C LYS A 110 13.75 0.19 40.32
N ARG A 111 14.51 -0.79 40.84
CA ARG A 111 14.71 -1.03 42.29
C ARG A 111 15.33 0.14 43.05
N ASP A 112 16.18 0.97 42.41
CA ASP A 112 17.03 1.97 43.09
C ASP A 112 16.51 3.42 43.02
N GLY A 113 15.23 3.62 42.65
CA GLY A 113 14.67 4.96 42.61
C GLY A 113 13.44 5.09 41.76
N PHE A 114 12.58 5.97 42.20
CA PHE A 114 11.33 6.29 41.49
C PHE A 114 11.60 7.01 40.19
N LEU A 115 11.72 6.29 39.08
CA LEU A 115 11.62 6.87 37.79
C LEU A 115 10.30 6.43 37.17
N LYS A 116 9.43 7.41 36.95
CA LYS A 116 8.16 7.23 36.30
C LYS A 116 8.38 7.07 34.80
N TRP A 117 8.08 5.91 34.25
CA TRP A 117 7.77 5.81 32.85
C TRP A 117 6.27 5.61 32.70
N GLU A 118 5.63 6.50 31.99
CA GLU A 118 4.24 6.35 31.54
C GLU A 118 4.32 5.76 30.13
N SER A 119 3.59 4.66 29.87
CA SER A 119 3.59 4.04 28.56
C SER A 119 3.30 5.09 27.49
N ARG A 120 4.19 5.22 26.52
CA ARG A 120 3.93 6.05 25.36
C ARG A 120 2.87 5.35 24.53
N PRO A 121 1.95 6.11 23.87
CA PRO A 121 1.06 5.52 22.88
C PRO A 121 1.88 4.74 21.86
N GLY A 122 1.62 3.44 21.73
CA GLY A 122 2.36 2.57 20.83
C GLY A 122 3.31 1.56 21.46
N GLU A 123 3.54 1.59 22.78
CA GLU A 123 4.35 0.59 23.49
C GLU A 123 3.45 -0.29 24.36
N ALA A 124 3.49 -1.59 24.16
CA ALA A 124 2.72 -2.57 24.92
C ALA A 124 3.65 -3.68 25.47
N MET A 125 3.21 -4.30 26.53
CA MET A 125 3.79 -5.56 27.00
C MET A 125 3.02 -6.70 26.39
N TYR A 126 3.72 -7.58 25.72
CA TYR A 126 3.16 -8.76 25.11
C TYR A 126 3.58 -10.02 25.86
N ALA A 127 2.59 -10.81 26.24
CA ALA A 127 2.82 -12.14 26.73
C ALA A 127 2.77 -13.14 25.57
N SER A 128 3.82 -13.88 25.35
CA SER A 128 3.92 -14.83 24.25
C SER A 128 4.88 -16.00 24.59
N THR A 129 5.04 -16.89 23.64
CA THR A 129 6.07 -17.93 23.66
C THR A 129 7.34 -17.48 22.94
N PRO A 130 8.48 -18.16 23.12
CA PRO A 130 9.70 -17.87 22.35
C PRO A 130 9.55 -17.92 20.84
N ALA A 131 8.58 -18.65 20.32
CA ALA A 131 8.22 -18.73 18.90
C ALA A 131 7.90 -17.36 18.28
N LEU A 132 7.52 -16.38 19.09
CA LEU A 132 7.21 -15.02 18.63
C LEU A 132 8.39 -14.39 17.88
N LEU A 133 9.63 -14.58 18.35
CA LEU A 133 10.80 -13.99 17.70
C LEU A 133 11.01 -14.57 16.29
N GLU A 134 10.81 -15.88 16.14
CA GLU A 134 10.95 -16.57 14.86
C GLU A 134 9.91 -16.07 13.87
N ILE A 135 8.63 -16.07 14.25
CA ILE A 135 7.53 -15.63 13.39
C ILE A 135 7.69 -14.16 12.96
N LEU A 136 8.12 -13.30 13.89
CA LEU A 136 8.29 -11.88 13.66
C LEU A 136 9.66 -11.50 13.10
N ASN A 137 10.54 -12.49 12.89
CA ASN A 137 11.93 -12.27 12.46
C ASN A 137 12.66 -11.23 13.33
N LEU A 138 12.44 -11.31 14.65
CA LEU A 138 13.05 -10.39 15.62
C LEU A 138 14.40 -10.94 16.08
N GLU A 139 15.41 -10.09 16.00
CA GLU A 139 16.75 -10.40 16.47
C GLU A 139 17.00 -9.80 17.86
N LEU A 140 17.71 -10.55 18.71
CA LEU A 140 18.26 -10.01 19.95
C LEU A 140 19.54 -9.24 19.65
N SER A 141 19.67 -8.05 20.22
CA SER A 141 20.93 -7.29 20.23
C SER A 141 21.90 -7.88 21.24
N GLU A 142 21.36 -8.25 22.41
CA GLU A 142 22.14 -8.81 23.53
C GLU A 142 21.28 -9.79 24.32
N GLY A 143 21.95 -10.80 24.93
CA GLY A 143 21.31 -11.72 25.86
C GLY A 143 20.69 -12.95 25.20
N LYS A 144 19.66 -13.47 25.83
CA LYS A 144 18.90 -14.66 25.38
C LYS A 144 17.41 -14.47 25.53
N MET A 145 16.63 -15.35 24.91
CA MET A 145 15.19 -15.41 25.14
C MET A 145 14.84 -15.89 26.52
N PHE A 146 13.71 -15.47 27.05
CA PHE A 146 13.18 -15.93 28.32
C PHE A 146 12.79 -17.41 28.28
N GLU A 147 12.73 -18.04 29.43
CA GLU A 147 12.19 -19.39 29.60
C GLU A 147 10.77 -19.32 30.17
N GLU A 148 9.87 -20.15 29.61
CA GLU A 148 8.48 -20.23 30.10
C GLU A 148 8.45 -20.58 31.59
N GLY A 149 7.57 -19.92 32.34
CA GLY A 149 7.39 -20.13 33.77
C GLY A 149 8.36 -19.35 34.64
N LYS A 150 9.36 -18.67 34.09
CA LYS A 150 10.29 -17.81 34.86
C LYS A 150 9.85 -16.34 34.79
N ASN A 151 10.27 -15.58 35.83
CA ASN A 151 10.06 -14.14 35.87
C ASN A 151 11.12 -13.40 35.02
N GLU A 152 11.20 -13.74 33.75
CA GLU A 152 12.17 -13.21 32.82
C GLU A 152 11.45 -12.37 31.73
N VAL A 153 12.10 -11.34 31.21
CA VAL A 153 11.54 -10.50 30.13
C VAL A 153 12.63 -10.13 29.15
N VAL A 154 12.19 -9.96 27.89
CA VAL A 154 12.99 -9.35 26.83
C VAL A 154 12.43 -7.95 26.59
N ILE A 155 13.28 -6.95 26.49
CA ILE A 155 12.88 -5.55 26.33
C ILE A 155 13.37 -4.99 25.00
N SER A 156 12.66 -4.01 24.47
CA SER A 156 13.14 -3.25 23.30
C SER A 156 14.25 -2.28 23.71
N LYS A 157 15.05 -1.84 22.75
CA LYS A 157 16.07 -0.81 22.96
C LYS A 157 15.47 0.48 23.54
N ASN A 158 14.28 0.88 23.04
CA ASN A 158 13.57 2.05 23.55
C ASN A 158 13.24 1.92 25.04
N VAL A 159 12.81 0.75 25.48
CA VAL A 159 12.55 0.48 26.90
C VAL A 159 13.86 0.40 27.69
N ALA A 160 14.93 -0.14 27.12
CA ALA A 160 16.24 -0.13 27.78
C ALA A 160 16.74 1.29 28.07
N GLU A 161 16.47 2.25 27.19
CA GLU A 161 16.88 3.65 27.32
C GLU A 161 15.88 4.53 28.11
N VAL A 162 14.76 3.96 28.56
CA VAL A 162 13.68 4.70 29.28
C VAL A 162 14.19 5.46 30.52
N PHE A 163 15.16 4.89 31.22
CA PHE A 163 15.75 5.51 32.42
C PHE A 163 16.87 6.51 32.11
N GLY A 164 17.08 6.85 30.84
CA GLY A 164 18.09 7.77 30.32
C GLY A 164 19.19 7.03 29.56
N LYS A 165 19.68 7.68 28.51
CA LYS A 165 20.76 7.12 27.65
C LYS A 165 22.05 6.86 28.43
N ASP A 166 22.25 7.63 29.49
CA ASP A 166 23.44 7.49 30.37
C ASP A 166 23.34 6.31 31.38
N LYS A 167 22.13 5.78 31.58
CA LYS A 167 21.87 4.65 32.52
C LYS A 167 20.86 3.67 31.88
N PRO A 168 21.18 3.05 30.75
CA PRO A 168 20.29 2.08 30.14
C PRO A 168 20.11 0.86 31.04
N LEU A 169 18.97 0.19 30.92
CA LEU A 169 18.76 -1.12 31.51
C LEU A 169 19.71 -2.13 30.85
N LYS A 170 20.32 -2.98 31.69
CA LYS A 170 21.24 -4.03 31.24
C LYS A 170 20.68 -5.42 31.52
N ILE A 171 21.23 -6.40 30.82
CA ILE A 171 20.93 -7.81 31.09
C ILE A 171 21.27 -8.11 32.54
N GLY A 172 20.35 -8.79 33.23
CA GLY A 172 20.45 -9.12 34.66
C GLY A 172 19.80 -8.10 35.58
N ASP A 173 19.42 -6.91 35.07
CA ASP A 173 18.67 -5.92 35.86
C ASP A 173 17.30 -6.46 36.24
N THR A 174 16.84 -6.15 37.45
CA THR A 174 15.49 -6.44 37.89
C THR A 174 14.63 -5.18 37.72
N ILE A 175 13.52 -5.33 37.05
CA ILE A 175 12.50 -4.28 36.88
C ILE A 175 11.19 -4.68 37.53
N TYR A 176 10.43 -3.70 37.95
CA TYR A 176 9.10 -3.88 38.52
C TYR A 176 8.06 -3.32 37.53
N LEU A 177 7.18 -4.20 37.09
CA LEU A 177 6.13 -3.88 36.11
C LEU A 177 4.83 -3.65 36.86
N ARG A 178 4.34 -2.42 36.90
CA ARG A 178 3.04 -2.09 37.51
C ARG A 178 1.93 -2.17 36.49
N ARG A 179 1.04 -3.12 36.68
CA ARG A 179 -0.16 -3.29 35.86
C ARG A 179 -1.25 -2.25 36.18
N VAL A 180 -2.23 -2.18 35.29
CA VAL A 180 -3.39 -1.27 35.45
C VAL A 180 -4.22 -1.63 36.69
N ASP A 181 -4.27 -2.92 37.08
CA ASP A 181 -4.94 -3.39 38.32
C ASP A 181 -4.19 -3.06 39.62
N GLY A 182 -3.06 -2.34 39.51
CA GLY A 182 -2.25 -1.92 40.66
C GLY A 182 -1.25 -2.94 41.16
N LYS A 183 -1.29 -4.19 40.68
CA LYS A 183 -0.32 -5.23 41.08
C LYS A 183 1.04 -4.92 40.44
N THR A 184 2.09 -5.18 41.22
CA THR A 184 3.48 -5.07 40.78
C THR A 184 4.04 -6.46 40.56
N LEU A 185 4.65 -6.68 39.40
CA LEU A 185 5.33 -7.92 39.05
C LEU A 185 6.82 -7.66 38.96
N GLU A 186 7.61 -8.55 39.53
CA GLU A 186 9.04 -8.52 39.40
C GLU A 186 9.47 -9.28 38.16
N ALA A 187 10.40 -8.70 37.40
CA ALA A 187 10.88 -9.27 36.13
C ALA A 187 12.39 -9.03 36.00
N LYS A 188 13.13 -10.05 35.59
CA LYS A 188 14.54 -9.97 35.27
C LYS A 188 14.72 -9.76 33.76
N VAL A 189 15.48 -8.76 33.37
CA VAL A 189 15.84 -8.52 31.98
C VAL A 189 16.86 -9.56 31.54
N VAL A 190 16.52 -10.38 30.54
CA VAL A 190 17.40 -11.45 30.03
C VAL A 190 17.83 -11.23 28.58
N GLY A 191 17.16 -10.36 27.87
CA GLY A 191 17.51 -10.01 26.51
C GLY A 191 17.05 -8.62 26.12
N ILE A 192 17.74 -8.03 25.14
CA ILE A 192 17.42 -6.73 24.54
C ILE A 192 17.22 -6.95 23.04
N LEU A 193 16.06 -6.53 22.52
CA LEU A 193 15.77 -6.61 21.09
C LEU A 193 16.62 -5.59 20.31
N LYS A 194 17.07 -6.01 19.15
CA LYS A 194 17.61 -5.10 18.16
C LYS A 194 16.48 -4.18 17.69
N GLU A 195 16.83 -2.94 17.39
CA GLU A 195 15.84 -1.99 16.86
C GLU A 195 15.24 -2.53 15.56
N SER A 196 13.94 -2.83 15.58
CA SER A 196 13.21 -3.36 14.43
C SER A 196 12.00 -2.50 14.20
N SER A 197 11.86 -2.06 12.96
CA SER A 197 10.71 -1.29 12.48
C SER A 197 9.51 -2.16 12.09
N THR A 198 9.66 -3.47 12.17
CA THR A 198 8.80 -4.46 11.49
C THR A 198 7.39 -4.55 12.09
N LEU A 199 7.22 -4.29 13.38
CA LEU A 199 5.94 -4.52 14.06
C LEU A 199 4.93 -3.38 13.98
N SER A 200 5.38 -2.22 13.62
CA SER A 200 4.52 -1.04 13.53
C SER A 200 3.56 -1.06 12.32
N MET A 201 3.72 -2.02 11.42
CA MET A 201 2.90 -2.18 10.22
C MET A 201 1.46 -2.62 10.51
N PHE A 202 1.26 -3.35 11.60
CA PHE A 202 -0.06 -3.63 12.11
C PHE A 202 -0.46 -2.50 13.07
N ASN A 203 -1.31 -1.60 12.63
CA ASN A 203 -1.87 -0.51 13.45
C ASN A 203 -2.50 -1.02 14.76
N THR A 204 -2.57 -2.32 14.91
CA THR A 204 -3.17 -3.10 15.99
C THR A 204 -2.13 -3.66 16.96
N LEU A 205 -0.89 -3.89 16.48
CA LEU A 205 0.22 -4.41 17.29
C LEU A 205 1.30 -3.33 17.36
N SER A 206 1.32 -2.62 18.48
CA SER A 206 2.40 -1.68 18.78
C SER A 206 3.74 -2.41 18.82
N THR A 207 4.83 -1.73 18.52
CA THR A 207 6.19 -2.27 18.71
C THR A 207 6.29 -2.86 20.11
N PRO A 208 6.70 -4.15 20.30
CA PRO A 208 6.77 -4.72 21.63
C PRO A 208 7.81 -3.96 22.44
N GLY A 209 7.32 -3.23 23.43
CA GLY A 209 8.19 -2.62 24.41
C GLY A 209 8.82 -3.68 25.29
N ILE A 210 8.01 -4.62 25.74
CA ILE A 210 8.40 -5.74 26.61
C ILE A 210 7.73 -7.01 26.12
N ILE A 211 8.49 -8.08 26.01
CA ILE A 211 7.98 -9.42 25.75
C ILE A 211 8.23 -10.26 26.99
N CYS A 212 7.19 -10.92 27.46
CA CYS A 212 7.26 -11.78 28.65
C CYS A 212 6.67 -13.17 28.36
N PRO A 213 6.99 -14.19 29.15
CA PRO A 213 6.35 -15.49 29.06
C PRO A 213 4.86 -15.41 29.40
N THR A 214 4.08 -16.33 28.84
CA THR A 214 2.64 -16.40 29.11
C THR A 214 2.37 -16.70 30.56
N LYS A 215 3.19 -17.54 31.20
CA LYS A 215 3.21 -17.78 32.62
C LYS A 215 4.52 -17.20 33.22
N PRO A 216 4.49 -16.51 34.38
CA PRO A 216 3.33 -16.22 35.22
C PRO A 216 2.55 -14.94 34.89
N TYR A 217 3.03 -14.13 33.93
CA TYR A 217 2.55 -12.76 33.78
C TYR A 217 1.12 -12.68 33.26
N TYR A 218 0.83 -13.38 32.17
CA TYR A 218 -0.47 -13.29 31.53
C TYR A 218 -1.56 -14.05 32.29
N SER A 219 -1.27 -15.28 32.73
CA SER A 219 -2.21 -16.10 33.47
C SER A 219 -2.62 -15.44 34.81
N SER A 220 -1.71 -14.72 35.46
CA SER A 220 -2.01 -14.01 36.72
C SER A 220 -2.92 -12.79 36.49
N TYR A 221 -2.94 -12.20 35.29
CA TYR A 221 -3.81 -11.08 34.96
C TYR A 221 -5.24 -11.55 34.69
N PHE A 222 -5.40 -12.52 33.78
CA PHE A 222 -6.74 -13.01 33.40
C PHE A 222 -7.40 -13.85 34.47
N GLY A 223 -6.65 -14.58 35.26
CA GLY A 223 -7.20 -15.37 36.38
C GLY A 223 -7.86 -14.54 37.47
N SER A 224 -7.61 -13.22 37.53
CA SER A 224 -8.21 -12.33 38.53
C SER A 224 -9.37 -11.48 38.02
N ASN A 225 -9.46 -11.22 36.72
CA ASN A 225 -10.37 -10.20 36.16
C ASN A 225 -11.41 -10.72 35.16
N VAL A 226 -11.25 -11.90 34.63
CA VAL A 226 -12.23 -12.51 33.72
C VAL A 226 -13.13 -13.42 34.50
N GLY A 227 -14.43 -13.17 34.42
CA GLY A 227 -15.48 -13.80 35.21
C GLY A 227 -15.40 -15.32 35.35
N THR A 228 -16.16 -15.88 36.25
CA THR A 228 -16.12 -17.25 36.78
C THR A 228 -15.97 -18.41 35.80
N LEU A 229 -16.30 -18.19 34.51
CA LEU A 229 -16.22 -19.19 33.44
C LEU A 229 -14.81 -19.39 32.86
N LEU A 230 -13.96 -18.34 32.83
CA LEU A 230 -12.61 -18.37 32.26
C LEU A 230 -11.50 -18.59 33.29
N LYS A 231 -11.80 -18.85 34.54
CA LYS A 231 -10.83 -19.02 35.63
C LYS A 231 -9.79 -20.15 35.43
N ARG A 232 -10.00 -21.02 34.47
CA ARG A 232 -9.13 -22.18 34.20
C ARG A 232 -8.39 -22.13 32.87
N VAL A 233 -8.75 -21.19 31.97
CA VAL A 233 -8.23 -21.16 30.61
C VAL A 233 -7.51 -19.85 30.38
N VAL A 234 -6.24 -19.93 29.96
CA VAL A 234 -5.50 -18.77 29.49
C VAL A 234 -6.03 -18.46 28.08
N ALA A 235 -6.49 -17.24 27.87
CA ALA A 235 -7.09 -16.84 26.61
C ALA A 235 -6.33 -15.67 25.99
N TYR A 236 -6.20 -15.68 24.69
CA TYR A 236 -5.40 -14.72 23.93
C TYR A 236 -6.29 -13.91 22.98
N THR A 237 -5.83 -12.71 22.62
CA THR A 237 -6.56 -11.83 21.70
C THR A 237 -6.20 -12.08 20.24
N VAL A 238 -4.96 -12.49 19.99
CA VAL A 238 -4.41 -12.72 18.67
C VAL A 238 -3.50 -13.94 18.71
N LEU A 239 -3.49 -14.73 17.66
CA LEU A 239 -2.46 -15.74 17.43
C LEU A 239 -1.62 -15.31 16.22
N LEU A 240 -0.34 -15.59 16.30
CA LEU A 240 0.58 -15.50 15.18
C LEU A 240 0.93 -16.92 14.76
N ALA A 241 0.94 -17.17 13.47
CA ALA A 241 1.31 -18.47 12.94
C ALA A 241 2.27 -18.30 11.76
N GLU A 242 3.07 -19.32 11.51
CA GLU A 242 3.92 -19.44 10.34
C GLU A 242 3.54 -20.68 9.56
N ALA A 243 3.32 -20.53 8.24
CA ALA A 243 3.13 -21.67 7.37
C ALA A 243 4.46 -22.39 7.09
N THR A 244 4.38 -23.65 6.69
CA THR A 244 5.57 -24.47 6.37
C THR A 244 6.39 -23.88 5.22
N ASP A 245 5.76 -23.30 4.23
CA ASP A 245 6.40 -22.55 3.13
C ASP A 245 5.41 -21.55 2.49
N THR A 246 5.91 -20.74 1.56
CA THR A 246 5.11 -19.71 0.88
C THR A 246 4.00 -20.26 0.00
N LYS A 247 4.08 -21.52 -0.47
CA LYS A 247 3.07 -22.14 -1.32
C LYS A 247 1.88 -22.65 -0.51
N HIS A 248 2.10 -22.96 0.77
CA HIS A 248 1.09 -23.49 1.67
C HIS A 248 0.42 -22.43 2.55
N VAL A 249 0.73 -21.13 2.35
CA VAL A 249 0.12 -20.04 3.14
C VAL A 249 -1.40 -20.00 2.97
N GLU A 250 -1.92 -20.18 1.75
CA GLU A 250 -3.36 -20.20 1.47
C GLU A 250 -4.02 -21.46 2.05
N ASP A 251 -3.39 -22.62 1.94
CA ASP A 251 -3.84 -23.85 2.55
C ASP A 251 -3.87 -23.74 4.08
N ALA A 252 -2.83 -23.17 4.68
CA ALA A 252 -2.75 -22.91 6.11
C ALA A 252 -3.87 -21.97 6.57
N GLN A 253 -4.11 -20.88 5.85
CA GLN A 253 -5.21 -19.96 6.11
C GLN A 253 -6.56 -20.67 6.10
N ASN A 254 -6.83 -21.47 5.08
CA ASN A 254 -8.08 -22.21 4.94
C ASN A 254 -8.25 -23.28 6.04
N GLN A 255 -7.18 -23.98 6.41
CA GLN A 255 -7.19 -24.96 7.51
C GLN A 255 -7.48 -24.28 8.85
N ILE A 256 -6.86 -23.13 9.14
CA ILE A 256 -7.10 -22.37 10.36
C ILE A 256 -8.56 -21.90 10.43
N LEU A 257 -9.08 -21.28 9.37
CA LEU A 257 -10.46 -20.81 9.34
C LEU A 257 -11.46 -21.96 9.52
N LYS A 258 -11.25 -23.06 8.82
CA LYS A 258 -12.08 -24.27 8.95
C LYS A 258 -12.06 -24.84 10.37
N TYR A 259 -10.91 -24.84 11.04
CA TYR A 259 -10.80 -25.27 12.43
C TYR A 259 -11.56 -24.31 13.35
N LEU A 260 -11.35 -23.01 13.21
CA LEU A 260 -11.95 -21.98 14.07
C LEU A 260 -13.47 -21.88 13.90
N ASP A 261 -14.01 -22.11 12.71
CA ASP A 261 -15.45 -22.14 12.46
C ASP A 261 -16.08 -23.49 12.85
N GLY A 262 -15.27 -24.50 13.16
CA GLY A 262 -15.69 -25.83 13.56
C GLY A 262 -16.08 -25.92 15.04
N THR A 263 -16.77 -27.01 15.38
CA THR A 263 -17.20 -27.33 16.76
C THR A 263 -16.02 -27.70 17.70
N GLY A 264 -14.86 -27.96 17.14
CA GLY A 264 -13.64 -28.33 17.90
C GLY A 264 -12.86 -27.16 18.46
N SER A 265 -13.19 -25.94 18.07
CA SER A 265 -12.54 -24.73 18.56
C SER A 265 -13.25 -24.15 19.77
N ASP A 266 -12.52 -23.89 20.84
CA ASP A 266 -13.03 -23.17 21.99
C ASP A 266 -13.35 -21.72 21.63
N ALA A 267 -12.55 -21.12 20.73
CA ALA A 267 -12.72 -19.75 20.26
C ALA A 267 -14.09 -19.54 19.61
N SER A 268 -14.66 -20.55 18.93
CA SER A 268 -15.98 -20.47 18.31
C SER A 268 -17.09 -20.20 19.32
N GLN A 269 -16.92 -20.63 20.59
CA GLN A 269 -17.89 -20.45 21.67
C GLN A 269 -17.81 -19.07 22.33
N TYR A 270 -16.63 -18.43 22.26
CA TYR A 270 -16.37 -17.12 22.89
C TYR A 270 -16.40 -15.97 21.89
N LYS A 271 -16.55 -16.27 20.60
CA LYS A 271 -16.65 -15.28 19.55
C LYS A 271 -17.94 -14.46 19.71
N ASP A 272 -17.81 -13.14 19.58
CA ASP A 272 -19.00 -12.26 19.53
C ASP A 272 -19.83 -12.56 18.27
N GLN A 273 -21.16 -12.53 18.39
CA GLN A 273 -22.08 -12.88 17.29
C GLN A 273 -21.90 -12.01 16.04
N ASN A 274 -21.38 -10.80 16.21
CA ASN A 274 -21.13 -9.87 15.12
C ASN A 274 -19.68 -9.85 14.62
N SER A 275 -18.82 -10.78 15.06
CA SER A 275 -17.44 -10.86 14.64
C SER A 275 -17.15 -12.16 13.89
N ASP A 276 -16.28 -12.09 12.89
CA ASP A 276 -15.78 -13.25 12.15
C ASP A 276 -14.32 -13.53 12.51
N PHE A 277 -13.86 -14.77 12.30
CA PHE A 277 -12.46 -15.06 12.35
C PHE A 277 -11.78 -14.52 11.10
N VAL A 278 -10.62 -13.90 11.30
CA VAL A 278 -9.83 -13.29 10.24
C VAL A 278 -8.40 -13.79 10.33
N VAL A 279 -7.88 -14.27 9.22
CA VAL A 279 -6.46 -14.61 9.06
C VAL A 279 -5.87 -13.63 8.05
N ILE A 280 -4.96 -12.79 8.53
CA ILE A 280 -4.29 -11.78 7.71
C ILE A 280 -2.95 -12.34 7.27
N THR A 281 -2.79 -12.48 5.95
CA THR A 281 -1.55 -12.90 5.28
C THR A 281 -1.01 -11.75 4.43
N GLN A 282 0.23 -11.86 3.97
CA GLN A 282 0.78 -10.93 2.98
C GLN A 282 -0.12 -10.85 1.74
N GLN A 283 -0.49 -12.00 1.20
CA GLN A 283 -1.35 -12.10 0.01
C GLN A 283 -2.70 -11.40 0.23
N TYR A 284 -3.31 -11.62 1.40
CA TYR A 284 -4.56 -10.97 1.76
C TYR A 284 -4.46 -9.44 1.71
N ILE A 285 -3.41 -8.86 2.29
CA ILE A 285 -3.19 -7.41 2.29
C ILE A 285 -2.95 -6.89 0.85
N LEU A 286 -2.11 -7.58 0.07
CA LEU A 286 -1.83 -7.18 -1.31
C LEU A 286 -3.09 -7.19 -2.18
N VAL A 287 -3.94 -8.22 -2.05
CA VAL A 287 -5.21 -8.30 -2.77
C VAL A 287 -6.14 -7.14 -2.37
N ARG A 288 -6.21 -6.80 -1.09
CA ARG A 288 -7.04 -5.68 -0.61
C ARG A 288 -6.56 -4.33 -1.14
N ILE A 289 -5.26 -4.11 -1.13
CA ILE A 289 -4.66 -2.90 -1.70
C ILE A 289 -4.97 -2.82 -3.19
N ASP A 290 -4.80 -3.92 -3.92
CA ASP A 290 -5.08 -3.95 -5.34
C ASP A 290 -6.57 -3.68 -5.65
N GLN A 291 -7.49 -4.19 -4.84
CA GLN A 291 -8.92 -3.86 -4.94
C GLN A 291 -9.19 -2.36 -4.77
N VAL A 292 -8.61 -1.73 -3.74
CA VAL A 292 -8.75 -0.29 -3.50
C VAL A 292 -8.12 0.50 -4.66
N MET A 293 -6.92 0.11 -5.10
CA MET A 293 -6.24 0.75 -6.23
C MET A 293 -7.01 0.56 -7.55
N SER A 294 -7.66 -0.59 -7.75
CA SER A 294 -8.52 -0.86 -8.90
C SER A 294 -9.71 0.10 -8.96
N VAL A 295 -10.37 0.33 -7.84
CA VAL A 295 -11.46 1.31 -7.74
C VAL A 295 -10.95 2.72 -8.07
N ILE A 296 -9.84 3.15 -7.47
CA ILE A 296 -9.21 4.45 -7.73
C ILE A 296 -8.82 4.58 -9.20
N ARG A 297 -8.19 3.56 -9.78
CA ARG A 297 -7.83 3.51 -11.21
C ARG A 297 -9.06 3.68 -12.10
N THR A 298 -10.17 3.02 -11.77
CA THR A 298 -11.43 3.11 -12.53
C THR A 298 -11.96 4.54 -12.56
N TYR A 299 -12.05 5.20 -11.41
CA TYR A 299 -12.51 6.60 -11.34
C TYR A 299 -11.60 7.54 -12.11
N ILE A 300 -10.29 7.41 -11.95
CA ILE A 300 -9.34 8.30 -12.63
C ILE A 300 -9.30 8.03 -14.12
N THR A 301 -9.44 6.76 -14.55
CA THR A 301 -9.57 6.43 -15.97
C THR A 301 -10.84 7.06 -16.58
N ALA A 302 -11.95 7.07 -15.86
CA ALA A 302 -13.15 7.76 -16.32
C ALA A 302 -12.93 9.28 -16.48
N ILE A 303 -12.28 9.92 -15.53
CA ILE A 303 -11.93 11.36 -15.60
C ILE A 303 -10.95 11.60 -16.76
N ALA A 304 -9.94 10.72 -16.91
CA ALA A 304 -8.99 10.80 -18.00
C ALA A 304 -9.66 10.68 -19.39
N LEU A 305 -10.62 9.75 -19.54
CA LEU A 305 -11.40 9.62 -20.78
C LEU A 305 -12.17 10.89 -21.12
N ILE A 306 -12.77 11.55 -20.14
CA ILE A 306 -13.46 12.85 -20.36
C ILE A 306 -12.43 13.90 -20.79
N SER A 307 -11.27 13.98 -20.11
CA SER A 307 -10.19 14.91 -20.48
C SER A 307 -9.66 14.65 -21.88
N LEU A 308 -9.52 13.38 -22.28
CA LEU A 308 -9.09 12.96 -23.60
C LEU A 308 -10.13 13.32 -24.67
N LEU A 309 -11.43 13.19 -24.38
CA LEU A 309 -12.50 13.63 -25.27
C LEU A 309 -12.46 15.14 -25.51
N ILE A 310 -12.26 15.93 -24.44
CA ILE A 310 -12.09 17.39 -24.56
C ILE A 310 -10.86 17.71 -25.42
N GLY A 311 -9.75 17.03 -25.20
CA GLY A 311 -8.55 17.15 -26.02
C GLY A 311 -8.78 16.78 -27.50
N ALA A 312 -9.52 15.70 -27.77
CA ALA A 312 -9.89 15.28 -29.12
C ALA A 312 -10.71 16.34 -29.84
N ILE A 313 -11.73 16.90 -29.17
CA ILE A 313 -12.55 18.00 -29.72
C ILE A 313 -11.65 19.22 -30.00
N GLY A 314 -10.74 19.52 -29.12
CA GLY A 314 -9.77 20.61 -29.31
C GLY A 314 -8.85 20.38 -30.50
N ILE A 315 -8.28 19.18 -30.67
CA ILE A 315 -7.46 18.82 -31.85
C ILE A 315 -8.30 18.97 -33.14
N ALA A 316 -9.54 18.45 -33.16
CA ALA A 316 -10.43 18.57 -34.30
C ALA A 316 -10.68 20.04 -34.65
N ASN A 317 -10.93 20.89 -33.65
CA ASN A 317 -11.17 22.32 -33.87
C ASN A 317 -9.95 23.04 -34.44
N ILE A 318 -8.73 22.77 -33.98
CA ILE A 318 -7.50 23.29 -34.58
C ILE A 318 -7.36 22.81 -36.00
N MET A 319 -7.61 21.54 -36.27
CA MET A 319 -7.48 20.97 -37.61
C MET A 319 -8.50 21.56 -38.57
N PHE A 320 -9.76 21.84 -38.14
CA PHE A 320 -10.74 22.55 -38.97
C PHE A 320 -10.27 23.95 -39.30
N ALA A 321 -9.74 24.71 -38.34
CA ALA A 321 -9.20 26.03 -38.60
C ALA A 321 -8.04 25.99 -39.60
N THR A 322 -7.08 25.07 -39.38
CA THR A 322 -5.92 24.86 -40.27
C THR A 322 -6.33 24.52 -41.69
N VAL A 323 -7.35 23.65 -41.87
CA VAL A 323 -7.89 23.31 -43.21
C VAL A 323 -8.48 24.54 -43.87
N THR A 324 -9.22 25.37 -43.13
CA THR A 324 -9.83 26.59 -43.67
C THR A 324 -8.78 27.62 -44.07
N GLU A 325 -7.78 27.84 -43.24
CA GLU A 325 -6.70 28.80 -43.54
C GLU A 325 -5.80 28.37 -44.71
N ARG A 326 -5.62 27.05 -44.89
CA ARG A 326 -4.79 26.49 -45.94
C ARG A 326 -5.61 26.07 -47.19
N THR A 327 -6.84 26.54 -47.32
CA THR A 327 -7.74 26.16 -48.40
C THR A 327 -7.10 26.35 -49.79
N ARG A 328 -6.43 27.48 -50.01
CA ARG A 328 -5.75 27.79 -51.28
C ARG A 328 -4.54 26.87 -51.53
N GLU A 329 -3.75 26.55 -50.49
CA GLU A 329 -2.64 25.59 -50.62
C GLU A 329 -3.14 24.19 -51.00
N ILE A 330 -4.24 23.73 -50.38
CA ILE A 330 -4.91 22.46 -50.69
C ILE A 330 -5.38 22.45 -52.14
N GLY A 331 -6.03 23.55 -52.58
CA GLY A 331 -6.48 23.71 -53.97
C GLY A 331 -5.30 23.63 -54.95
N THR A 332 -4.19 24.31 -54.66
CA THR A 332 -2.99 24.28 -55.49
C THR A 332 -2.39 22.86 -55.55
N MET A 333 -2.27 22.17 -54.41
CA MET A 333 -1.77 20.79 -54.42
C MET A 333 -2.65 19.85 -55.26
N MET A 334 -3.97 19.99 -55.20
CA MET A 334 -4.88 19.18 -56.02
C MET A 334 -4.83 19.56 -57.51
N ALA A 335 -4.64 20.84 -57.82
CA ALA A 335 -4.49 21.32 -59.19
C ALA A 335 -3.23 20.79 -59.90
N ILE A 336 -2.12 20.60 -59.14
CA ILE A 336 -0.89 19.99 -59.67
C ILE A 336 -0.88 18.46 -59.60
N GLY A 337 -2.03 17.81 -59.22
CA GLY A 337 -2.23 16.38 -59.33
C GLY A 337 -2.21 15.56 -58.05
N ALA A 338 -2.19 16.19 -56.87
CA ALA A 338 -2.31 15.45 -55.59
C ALA A 338 -3.68 14.76 -55.49
N LYS A 339 -3.69 13.49 -55.15
CA LYS A 339 -4.91 12.71 -54.98
C LYS A 339 -5.58 13.06 -53.62
N ARG A 340 -6.89 12.89 -53.56
CA ARG A 340 -7.66 13.05 -52.31
C ARG A 340 -7.07 12.25 -51.13
N ARG A 341 -6.53 11.07 -51.42
CA ARG A 341 -5.88 10.24 -50.41
C ARG A 341 -4.62 10.88 -49.84
N ASP A 342 -3.85 11.57 -50.67
CA ASP A 342 -2.60 12.22 -50.24
C ASP A 342 -2.90 13.39 -49.30
N ILE A 343 -3.94 14.18 -49.62
CA ILE A 343 -4.43 15.26 -48.73
C ILE A 343 -4.98 14.70 -47.43
N LEU A 344 -5.77 13.61 -47.48
CA LEU A 344 -6.27 12.94 -46.29
C LEU A 344 -5.11 12.49 -45.37
N GLN A 345 -4.12 11.81 -45.92
CA GLN A 345 -2.98 11.32 -45.19
C GLN A 345 -2.15 12.46 -44.57
N LEU A 346 -1.94 13.55 -45.29
CA LEU A 346 -1.21 14.71 -44.83
C LEU A 346 -1.82 15.25 -43.51
N PHE A 347 -3.11 15.48 -43.47
CA PHE A 347 -3.82 16.01 -42.32
C PHE A 347 -3.96 14.97 -41.19
N LEU A 348 -4.08 13.69 -41.51
CA LEU A 348 -4.07 12.63 -40.50
C LEU A 348 -2.70 12.52 -39.81
N TYR A 349 -1.62 12.58 -40.57
CA TYR A 349 -0.25 12.57 -39.96
C TYR A 349 -0.05 13.82 -39.09
N GLN A 350 -0.54 14.96 -39.50
CA GLN A 350 -0.45 16.19 -38.72
C GLN A 350 -1.19 16.08 -37.38
N SER A 351 -2.41 15.56 -37.36
CA SER A 351 -3.19 15.35 -36.13
C SER A 351 -2.57 14.25 -35.24
N MET A 352 -2.01 13.21 -35.85
CA MET A 352 -1.28 12.15 -35.14
C MET A 352 -0.05 12.71 -34.41
N ILE A 353 0.70 13.62 -35.04
CA ILE A 353 1.87 14.27 -34.41
C ILE A 353 1.44 15.11 -33.22
N ILE A 354 0.34 15.87 -33.34
CA ILE A 354 -0.21 16.67 -32.25
C ILE A 354 -0.58 15.76 -31.06
N GLY A 355 -1.29 14.66 -31.33
CA GLY A 355 -1.66 13.67 -30.31
C GLY A 355 -0.45 13.00 -29.66
N PHE A 356 0.57 12.67 -30.46
CA PHE A 356 1.83 12.10 -29.95
C PHE A 356 2.58 13.07 -29.02
N ILE A 357 2.70 14.35 -29.42
CA ILE A 357 3.34 15.38 -28.58
C ILE A 357 2.57 15.55 -27.25
N GLY A 358 1.22 15.60 -27.32
CA GLY A 358 0.38 15.66 -26.12
C GLY A 358 0.55 14.45 -25.22
N GLY A 359 0.59 13.25 -25.81
CA GLY A 359 0.86 12.00 -25.09
C GLY A 359 2.24 11.98 -24.44
N LEU A 360 3.29 12.32 -25.19
CA LEU A 360 4.66 12.34 -24.67
C LEU A 360 4.86 13.37 -23.54
N THR A 361 4.33 14.59 -23.71
CA THR A 361 4.37 15.60 -22.64
C THR A 361 3.56 15.16 -21.43
N GLY A 362 2.40 14.53 -21.65
CA GLY A 362 1.60 13.91 -20.59
C GLY A 362 2.37 12.81 -19.83
N CYS A 363 3.14 11.98 -20.52
CA CYS A 363 4.02 10.97 -19.90
C CYS A 363 5.07 11.62 -19.01
N ILE A 364 5.76 12.66 -19.49
CA ILE A 364 6.79 13.36 -18.71
C ILE A 364 6.18 14.01 -17.46
N LEU A 365 5.05 14.71 -17.62
CA LEU A 365 4.37 15.35 -16.50
C LEU A 365 3.76 14.34 -15.53
N GLY A 366 3.25 13.21 -16.02
CA GLY A 366 2.78 12.13 -15.18
C GLY A 366 3.89 11.48 -14.36
N ALA A 367 5.05 11.26 -14.98
CA ALA A 367 6.23 10.71 -14.28
C ALA A 367 6.78 11.68 -13.22
N SER A 368 6.92 12.98 -13.56
CA SER A 368 7.38 13.99 -12.58
C SER A 368 6.34 14.22 -11.48
N GLY A 369 5.05 14.21 -11.81
CA GLY A 369 3.97 14.30 -10.84
C GLY A 369 3.92 13.11 -9.89
N SER A 370 4.14 11.89 -10.37
CA SER A 370 4.22 10.71 -9.51
C SER A 370 5.41 10.77 -8.54
N TRP A 371 6.56 11.29 -8.97
CA TRP A 371 7.69 11.54 -8.08
C TRP A 371 7.31 12.53 -6.97
N PHE A 372 6.65 13.63 -7.31
CA PHE A 372 6.20 14.63 -6.34
C PHE A 372 5.19 14.04 -5.33
N VAL A 373 4.22 13.24 -5.81
CA VAL A 373 3.23 12.58 -4.94
C VAL A 373 3.92 11.61 -3.98
N VAL A 374 4.84 10.79 -4.47
CA VAL A 374 5.58 9.83 -3.62
C VAL A 374 6.47 10.55 -2.60
N ASP A 375 7.13 11.65 -2.98
CA ASP A 375 7.91 12.47 -2.04
C ASP A 375 7.03 13.08 -0.94
N LEU A 376 5.85 13.58 -1.30
CA LEU A 376 4.88 14.10 -0.34
C LEU A 376 4.36 13.03 0.61
N LEU A 377 4.08 11.82 0.09
CA LEU A 377 3.69 10.69 0.91
C LEU A 377 4.79 10.29 1.88
N ASN A 378 6.05 10.23 1.43
CA ASN A 378 7.19 9.92 2.29
C ASN A 378 7.35 10.93 3.43
N LYS A 379 7.21 12.22 3.15
CA LYS A 379 7.27 13.28 4.18
C LYS A 379 6.13 13.13 5.20
N ASN A 380 4.92 12.84 4.75
CA ASN A 380 3.78 12.65 5.64
C ASN A 380 3.91 11.37 6.47
N ILE A 381 4.40 10.27 5.89
CA ILE A 381 4.65 9.02 6.60
C ILE A 381 5.67 9.22 7.72
N GLN A 382 6.75 9.95 7.49
CA GLN A 382 7.74 10.29 8.51
C GLN A 382 7.14 11.12 9.66
N ASN A 383 6.20 12.02 9.35
CA ASN A 383 5.53 12.86 10.35
C ASN A 383 4.46 12.11 11.16
N LEU A 384 3.86 11.07 10.62
CA LEU A 384 2.84 10.27 11.31
C LEU A 384 3.39 9.43 12.46
N GLY A 385 4.70 9.31 12.58
CA GLY A 385 5.42 8.66 13.70
C GLY A 385 4.84 7.30 14.04
N GLY A 386 5.55 6.23 13.86
CA GLY A 386 5.06 4.88 14.19
C GLY A 386 5.29 3.91 13.03
N ALA A 387 4.25 3.21 12.65
CA ALA A 387 4.22 2.04 11.81
C ALA A 387 5.04 2.08 10.50
N PHE A 388 5.19 3.24 9.89
CA PHE A 388 5.82 3.37 8.58
C PHE A 388 7.14 4.16 8.60
N SER A 389 7.63 4.52 9.78
CA SER A 389 8.83 5.38 9.92
C SER A 389 10.15 4.72 9.48
N ALA A 390 10.16 3.43 9.25
CA ALA A 390 11.36 2.66 8.94
C ALA A 390 11.64 2.45 7.45
N GLY A 391 10.77 2.92 6.57
CA GLY A 391 10.96 2.77 5.13
C GLY A 391 10.53 4.00 4.35
N SER A 392 11.08 4.18 3.17
CA SER A 392 10.62 5.15 2.18
C SER A 392 9.97 4.43 1.02
N ILE A 393 8.83 4.93 0.54
CA ILE A 393 8.21 4.42 -0.67
C ILE A 393 9.16 4.69 -1.84
N LYS A 394 9.66 3.63 -2.45
CA LYS A 394 10.49 3.72 -3.66
C LYS A 394 9.58 3.88 -4.87
N LEU A 395 9.98 4.78 -5.75
CA LEU A 395 9.23 5.00 -6.99
C LEU A 395 9.39 3.80 -7.92
N THR A 396 8.27 3.15 -8.23
CA THR A 396 8.23 1.97 -9.11
C THR A 396 7.46 2.31 -10.38
N TYR A 397 8.19 2.58 -11.46
CA TYR A 397 7.61 2.81 -12.77
C TYR A 397 7.25 1.49 -13.45
N ALA A 398 6.10 1.46 -14.10
CA ALA A 398 5.68 0.38 -14.98
C ALA A 398 5.81 0.87 -16.45
N PRO A 399 6.86 0.47 -17.18
CA PRO A 399 7.15 0.99 -18.52
C PRO A 399 6.05 0.72 -19.54
N GLU A 400 5.26 -0.32 -19.35
CA GLU A 400 4.11 -0.65 -20.21
C GLU A 400 3.08 0.48 -20.26
N TRP A 401 2.86 1.21 -19.16
CA TRP A 401 1.90 2.31 -19.14
C TRP A 401 2.35 3.51 -19.96
N PHE A 402 3.66 3.75 -20.09
CA PHE A 402 4.18 4.80 -20.95
C PHE A 402 3.96 4.48 -22.42
N LEU A 403 4.10 3.21 -22.81
CA LEU A 403 3.79 2.76 -24.18
C LEU A 403 2.30 2.87 -24.47
N ILE A 404 1.44 2.37 -23.58
CA ILE A 404 -0.03 2.46 -23.73
C ILE A 404 -0.46 3.92 -23.85
N ALA A 405 0.02 4.79 -22.98
CA ALA A 405 -0.32 6.21 -22.98
C ALA A 405 0.11 6.92 -24.27
N SER A 406 1.30 6.60 -24.80
CA SER A 406 1.78 7.14 -26.08
C SER A 406 0.92 6.66 -27.25
N ILE A 407 0.52 5.39 -27.29
CA ILE A 407 -0.36 4.82 -28.29
C ILE A 407 -1.76 5.48 -28.22
N VAL A 408 -2.29 5.66 -27.02
CA VAL A 408 -3.59 6.33 -26.80
C VAL A 408 -3.54 7.76 -27.31
N GLY A 409 -2.46 8.52 -27.04
CA GLY A 409 -2.28 9.87 -27.56
C GLY A 409 -2.32 9.92 -29.12
N ILE A 410 -1.62 9.00 -29.76
CA ILE A 410 -1.63 8.85 -31.21
C ILE A 410 -3.05 8.53 -31.74
N LEU A 411 -3.72 7.55 -31.14
CA LEU A 411 -5.06 7.14 -31.54
C LEU A 411 -6.07 8.30 -31.43
N ILE A 412 -6.00 9.08 -30.37
CA ILE A 412 -6.84 10.26 -30.16
C ILE A 412 -6.56 11.31 -31.25
N GLY A 413 -5.28 11.55 -31.55
CA GLY A 413 -4.90 12.44 -32.66
C GLY A 413 -5.50 12.00 -33.99
N ILE A 414 -5.42 10.72 -34.32
CA ILE A 414 -6.00 10.14 -35.55
C ILE A 414 -7.53 10.32 -35.57
N VAL A 415 -8.21 9.87 -34.49
CA VAL A 415 -9.70 9.95 -34.43
C VAL A 415 -10.16 11.37 -34.53
N ALA A 416 -9.54 12.31 -33.81
CA ALA A 416 -9.86 13.73 -33.85
C ALA A 416 -9.61 14.35 -35.25
N GLY A 417 -8.58 13.89 -35.95
CA GLY A 417 -8.19 14.40 -37.27
C GLY A 417 -9.01 13.86 -38.44
N VAL A 418 -9.74 12.74 -38.28
CA VAL A 418 -10.49 12.10 -39.41
C VAL A 418 -11.49 13.03 -40.06
N LEU A 419 -12.33 13.73 -39.30
CA LEU A 419 -13.37 14.61 -39.85
C LEU A 419 -12.78 15.82 -40.59
N PRO A 420 -11.86 16.61 -40.03
CA PRO A 420 -11.23 17.72 -40.74
C PRO A 420 -10.42 17.26 -41.96
N ALA A 421 -9.64 16.16 -41.84
CA ALA A 421 -8.89 15.60 -42.96
C ALA A 421 -9.81 15.17 -44.14
N ARG A 422 -10.95 14.54 -43.82
CA ARG A 422 -11.96 14.21 -44.85
C ARG A 422 -12.57 15.46 -45.50
N LYS A 423 -12.78 16.54 -44.75
CA LYS A 423 -13.26 17.80 -45.29
C LYS A 423 -12.25 18.40 -46.27
N ALA A 424 -10.95 18.42 -45.87
CA ALA A 424 -9.86 18.87 -46.75
C ALA A 424 -9.78 18.05 -48.06
N ALA A 425 -9.80 16.72 -47.94
CA ALA A 425 -9.70 15.81 -49.10
C ALA A 425 -10.90 15.85 -50.08
N LYS A 426 -12.06 16.32 -49.64
CA LYS A 426 -13.28 16.46 -50.47
C LYS A 426 -13.45 17.85 -51.07
N MET A 427 -12.54 18.77 -50.86
CA MET A 427 -12.59 20.13 -51.33
C MET A 427 -12.51 20.16 -52.88
N ASP A 428 -13.24 21.04 -53.51
CA ASP A 428 -13.15 21.27 -54.97
C ASP A 428 -11.96 22.19 -55.26
N PRO A 429 -10.97 21.76 -56.07
CA PRO A 429 -9.81 22.55 -56.40
C PRO A 429 -10.15 23.94 -56.98
N VAL A 430 -11.19 24.03 -57.82
CA VAL A 430 -11.59 25.28 -58.44
C VAL A 430 -12.15 26.28 -57.43
N VAL A 431 -12.97 25.78 -56.51
CA VAL A 431 -13.51 26.58 -55.40
C VAL A 431 -12.43 27.00 -54.44
N ALA A 432 -11.51 26.08 -54.12
CA ALA A 432 -10.40 26.32 -53.20
C ALA A 432 -9.41 27.40 -53.71
N LEU A 433 -9.18 27.47 -55.03
CA LEU A 433 -8.32 28.47 -55.63
C LEU A 433 -8.96 29.88 -55.70
N ARG A 434 -10.31 29.94 -55.66
CA ARG A 434 -11.07 31.20 -55.65
C ARG A 434 -11.33 31.75 -54.24
N TYR A 435 -10.93 31.01 -53.22
CA TYR A 435 -11.10 31.43 -51.83
C TYR A 435 -10.16 32.59 -51.50
N GLU A 436 -10.73 33.76 -51.17
CA GLU A 436 -10.00 34.95 -50.70
C GLU A 436 -9.74 34.89 -49.19
#